data_cd54651e8d3cd0e1018e018f95555adb
#
_entry.id   cd54651e8d3cd0e1018e018f95555adb
#
_cell.length_a   1.000
_cell.length_b   1.000
_cell.length_c   1.000
_cell.angle_alpha   90.00
_cell.angle_beta   90.00
_cell.angle_gamma   90.00
#
_symmetry.space_group_name_H-M   'P 1'
#
loop_
_entity.id
_entity.type
_entity.pdbx_description
1 polymer ?
#
loop_
_entity_poly.entity_id
_entity_poly.type
_entity_poly.pdbx_seq_one_letter_code
_entity_poly.pdbx_strand_id
1 'polypeptide(L)'
;MKPETESFFERVYEVAKLIPYGKVTSYGAIAKYLGAAKSARIVGYAMNGSFGKDVPAHRVVNRKGLLTGMHHFEGTNLMQQLLESEGIEIIDNQIQNLEAVFWNPLVELEQQ
;
A
#
# COMPACT_ATOMS: atom_id res chain seq x y z
N MET A 1 3.88 -22.50 1.85
CA MET A 1 4.28 -21.43 0.91
C MET A 1 5.73 -21.66 0.50
N LYS A 2 6.08 -21.38 -0.74
CA LYS A 2 7.45 -21.57 -1.20
C LYS A 2 8.36 -20.51 -0.59
N PRO A 3 9.63 -20.84 -0.32
CA PRO A 3 10.55 -19.87 0.29
C PRO A 3 10.67 -18.55 -0.48
N GLU A 4 10.68 -18.60 -1.82
CA GLU A 4 10.76 -17.38 -2.62
C GLU A 4 9.53 -16.49 -2.42
N THR A 5 8.34 -17.08 -2.28
CA THR A 5 7.11 -16.33 -2.06
C THR A 5 7.13 -15.68 -0.69
N GLU A 6 7.57 -16.41 0.33
CA GLU A 6 7.68 -15.86 1.68
C GLU A 6 8.65 -14.69 1.72
N SER A 7 9.81 -14.84 1.06
CA SER A 7 10.80 -13.79 1.00
C SER A 7 10.25 -12.54 0.29
N PHE A 8 9.48 -12.73 -0.78
CA PHE A 8 8.88 -11.60 -1.49
C PHE A 8 7.86 -10.88 -0.61
N PHE A 9 7.02 -11.63 0.11
CA PHE A 9 6.03 -11.02 1.01
C PHE A 9 6.73 -10.21 2.11
N GLU A 10 7.80 -10.74 2.67
CA GLU A 10 8.55 -10.01 3.69
C GLU A 10 9.12 -8.70 3.13
N ARG A 11 9.62 -8.73 1.92
CA ARG A 11 10.15 -7.53 1.26
C ARG A 11 9.04 -6.52 1.01
N VAL A 12 7.85 -6.98 0.63
CA VAL A 12 6.68 -6.10 0.48
C VAL A 12 6.37 -5.42 1.81
N TYR A 13 6.35 -6.18 2.90
CA TYR A 13 6.03 -5.63 4.22
C TYR A 13 7.09 -4.60 4.66
N GLU A 14 8.35 -4.86 4.39
CA GLU A 14 9.42 -3.93 4.73
C GLU A 14 9.24 -2.59 4.01
N VAL A 15 8.88 -2.63 2.72
CA VAL A 15 8.62 -1.41 1.96
C VAL A 15 7.40 -0.68 2.51
N ALA A 16 6.32 -1.43 2.77
CA ALA A 16 5.08 -0.82 3.27
C ALA A 16 5.29 -0.13 4.61
N LYS A 17 6.12 -0.68 5.47
CA LYS A 17 6.42 -0.06 6.77
C LYS A 17 7.10 1.29 6.65
N LEU A 18 7.71 1.56 5.52
CA LEU A 18 8.43 2.81 5.29
C LEU A 18 7.53 3.91 4.74
N ILE A 19 6.30 3.60 4.36
CA ILE A 19 5.37 4.62 3.84
C ILE A 19 5.05 5.61 4.97
N PRO A 20 5.36 6.89 4.79
CA PRO A 20 5.16 7.86 5.87
C PRO A 20 3.68 8.11 6.17
N TYR A 21 3.41 8.54 7.38
CA TYR A 21 2.11 9.04 7.79
C TYR A 21 1.68 10.16 6.82
N GLY A 22 0.44 10.11 6.37
CA GLY A 22 -0.09 11.11 5.43
C GLY A 22 0.27 10.85 3.99
N LYS A 23 0.89 9.71 3.68
CA LYS A 23 1.26 9.34 2.32
C LYS A 23 0.69 7.97 1.97
N VAL A 24 0.56 7.71 0.67
CA VAL A 24 0.11 6.41 0.19
C VAL A 24 0.99 5.99 -0.99
N THR A 25 1.00 4.68 -1.27
CA THR A 25 1.61 4.17 -2.49
C THR A 25 0.65 3.17 -3.14
N SER A 26 1.05 2.62 -4.28
CA SER A 26 0.22 1.66 -4.97
C SER A 26 0.85 0.27 -4.97
N TYR A 27 0.03 -0.74 -5.21
CA TYR A 27 0.52 -2.11 -5.35
C TYR A 27 1.59 -2.19 -6.44
N GLY A 28 1.34 -1.52 -7.57
CA GLY A 28 2.28 -1.53 -8.68
C GLY A 28 3.58 -0.81 -8.38
N ALA A 29 3.53 0.27 -7.59
CA ALA A 29 4.75 0.99 -7.23
C ALA A 29 5.65 0.15 -6.34
N ILE A 30 5.07 -0.59 -5.39
CA ILE A 30 5.83 -1.51 -4.56
C ILE A 30 6.45 -2.62 -5.42
N ALA A 31 5.63 -3.20 -6.32
CA ALA A 31 6.11 -4.27 -7.20
C ALA A 31 7.28 -3.79 -8.05
N LYS A 32 7.16 -2.60 -8.63
CA LYS A 32 8.22 -2.04 -9.48
C LYS A 32 9.51 -1.81 -8.68
N TYR A 33 9.39 -1.29 -7.48
CA TYR A 33 10.55 -1.07 -6.61
C TYR A 33 11.27 -2.38 -6.31
N LEU A 34 10.52 -3.47 -6.12
CA LEU A 34 11.09 -4.77 -5.81
C LEU A 34 11.58 -5.52 -7.05
N GLY A 35 11.55 -4.88 -8.21
CA GLY A 35 12.03 -5.50 -9.44
C GLY A 35 11.05 -6.49 -10.07
N ALA A 36 9.76 -6.41 -9.69
CA ALA A 36 8.75 -7.36 -10.11
C ALA A 36 7.53 -6.62 -10.65
N ALA A 37 7.73 -5.75 -11.65
CA ALA A 37 6.72 -4.81 -12.13
C ALA A 37 5.40 -5.48 -12.55
N LYS A 38 5.44 -6.76 -12.93
CA LYS A 38 4.24 -7.49 -13.34
C LYS A 38 3.54 -8.17 -12.16
N SER A 39 4.02 -7.96 -10.94
CA SER A 39 3.55 -8.69 -9.76
C SER A 39 2.72 -7.82 -8.80
N ALA A 40 2.05 -6.78 -9.32
CA ALA A 40 1.18 -5.96 -8.48
C ALA A 40 0.11 -6.80 -7.79
N ARG A 41 -0.43 -7.81 -8.47
CA ARG A 41 -1.42 -8.71 -7.88
C ARG A 41 -0.84 -9.47 -6.68
N ILE A 42 0.41 -9.91 -6.79
CA ILE A 42 1.06 -10.63 -5.69
C ILE A 42 1.29 -9.70 -4.51
N VAL A 43 1.63 -8.44 -4.76
CA VAL A 43 1.70 -7.44 -3.69
C VAL A 43 0.35 -7.31 -3.00
N GLY A 44 -0.74 -7.31 -3.78
CA GLY A 44 -2.08 -7.30 -3.20
C GLY A 44 -2.32 -8.50 -2.29
N TYR A 45 -1.90 -9.69 -2.69
CA TYR A 45 -2.02 -10.88 -1.85
C TYR A 45 -1.21 -10.73 -0.56
N ALA A 46 0.00 -10.18 -0.65
CA ALA A 46 0.80 -9.93 0.54
C ALA A 46 0.10 -8.97 1.48
N MET A 47 -0.49 -7.90 0.95
CA MET A 47 -1.19 -6.92 1.79
C MET A 47 -2.43 -7.53 2.45
N ASN A 48 -3.13 -8.43 1.76
CA ASN A 48 -4.26 -9.14 2.36
C ASN A 48 -3.82 -9.96 3.58
N GLY A 49 -2.60 -10.48 3.57
CA GLY A 49 -2.07 -11.25 4.69
C GLY A 49 -1.36 -10.43 5.74
N SER A 50 -1.44 -9.09 5.64
CA SER A 50 -0.67 -8.23 6.54
C SER A 50 -1.37 -7.93 7.87
N PHE A 51 -2.65 -8.28 8.00
CA PHE A 51 -3.41 -7.99 9.21
C PHE A 51 -2.85 -8.77 10.38
N GLY A 52 -2.68 -8.10 11.52
CA GLY A 52 -2.01 -8.66 12.66
C GLY A 52 -0.49 -8.47 12.64
N LYS A 53 0.05 -7.96 11.55
CA LYS A 53 1.44 -7.55 11.44
C LYS A 53 1.50 -6.03 11.55
N ASP A 54 2.62 -5.49 11.96
CA ASP A 54 2.77 -4.05 12.13
C ASP A 54 3.06 -3.37 10.78
N VAL A 55 2.09 -3.45 9.87
CA VAL A 55 2.21 -2.93 8.51
C VAL A 55 1.05 -1.99 8.22
N PRO A 56 1.29 -0.75 7.74
CA PRO A 56 0.22 0.22 7.47
C PRO A 56 -0.49 -0.11 6.15
N ALA A 57 -1.26 -1.19 6.15
CA ALA A 57 -1.94 -1.68 4.95
C ALA A 57 -2.89 -0.66 4.33
N HIS A 58 -3.43 0.26 5.15
CA HIS A 58 -4.32 1.30 4.66
C HIS A 58 -3.63 2.32 3.74
N ARG A 59 -2.30 2.36 3.75
CA ARG A 59 -1.53 3.28 2.91
C ARG A 59 -1.15 2.68 1.56
N VAL A 60 -1.73 1.53 1.19
CA VAL A 60 -1.49 0.91 -0.11
C VAL A 60 -2.81 0.83 -0.87
N VAL A 61 -2.86 1.50 -2.01
CA VAL A 61 -4.08 1.63 -2.82
C VAL A 61 -3.77 1.22 -4.25
N ASN A 62 -4.78 1.22 -5.14
CA ASN A 62 -4.48 0.93 -6.53
C ASN A 62 -3.89 2.18 -7.21
N ARG A 63 -3.44 2.04 -8.45
CA ARG A 63 -2.75 3.13 -9.16
C ARG A 63 -3.60 4.37 -9.36
N LYS A 64 -4.92 4.25 -9.25
CA LYS A 64 -5.84 5.37 -9.39
C LYS A 64 -6.24 5.98 -8.05
N GLY A 65 -5.69 5.46 -6.96
CA GLY A 65 -6.05 5.93 -5.63
C GLY A 65 -7.35 5.35 -5.11
N LEU A 66 -7.86 4.28 -5.73
CA LEU A 66 -9.06 3.63 -5.24
C LEU A 66 -8.72 2.69 -4.07
N LEU A 67 -9.63 2.67 -3.09
CA LEU A 67 -9.45 1.87 -1.88
C LEU A 67 -9.89 0.43 -2.12
N THR A 68 -9.21 -0.28 -3.02
CA THR A 68 -9.61 -1.63 -3.41
C THR A 68 -9.38 -2.67 -2.32
N GLY A 69 -8.51 -2.37 -1.35
CA GLY A 69 -8.24 -3.27 -0.23
C GLY A 69 -9.22 -3.15 0.93
N MET A 70 -10.22 -2.27 0.83
CA MET A 70 -11.10 -1.98 1.95
C MET A 70 -11.87 -3.18 2.47
N HIS A 71 -12.12 -4.17 1.61
CA HIS A 71 -12.89 -5.36 1.99
C HIS A 71 -12.15 -6.26 2.98
N HIS A 72 -10.85 -6.06 3.14
CA HIS A 72 -10.03 -6.86 4.06
C HIS A 72 -9.88 -6.22 5.43
N PHE A 73 -10.46 -5.01 5.62
CA PHE A 73 -10.44 -4.33 6.90
C PHE A 73 -11.70 -4.64 7.68
N GLU A 74 -11.58 -4.71 8.99
CA GLU A 74 -12.76 -4.86 9.84
C GLU A 74 -13.59 -3.59 9.76
N GLY A 75 -14.86 -3.73 9.42
CA GLY A 75 -15.74 -2.60 9.21
C GLY A 75 -15.55 -2.01 7.82
N THR A 76 -16.65 -1.60 7.22
CA THR A 76 -16.67 -1.19 5.83
C THR A 76 -15.88 0.10 5.55
N ASN A 77 -15.70 0.95 6.58
CA ASN A 77 -15.09 2.25 6.40
C ASN A 77 -13.76 2.42 7.12
N LEU A 78 -13.20 1.34 7.68
CA LEU A 78 -12.00 1.49 8.50
C LEU A 78 -10.83 2.02 7.69
N MET A 79 -10.60 1.51 6.49
CA MET A 79 -9.50 1.97 5.65
C MET A 79 -9.63 3.47 5.36
N GLN A 80 -10.84 3.91 5.00
CA GLN A 80 -11.09 5.32 4.74
C GLN A 80 -10.88 6.15 6.00
N GLN A 81 -11.39 5.69 7.14
CA GLN A 81 -11.23 6.42 8.41
C GLN A 81 -9.77 6.60 8.77
N LEU A 82 -8.96 5.56 8.60
CA LEU A 82 -7.54 5.65 8.89
C LEU A 82 -6.84 6.67 8.00
N LEU A 83 -7.14 6.65 6.70
CA LEU A 83 -6.55 7.60 5.75
C LEU A 83 -7.00 9.02 6.04
N GLU A 84 -8.30 9.21 6.34
CA GLU A 84 -8.81 10.54 6.67
C GLU A 84 -8.19 11.09 7.95
N SER A 85 -7.91 10.21 8.91
CA SER A 85 -7.24 10.64 10.14
C SER A 85 -5.81 11.13 9.87
N GLU A 86 -5.25 10.75 8.74
CA GLU A 86 -3.92 11.21 8.31
C GLU A 86 -3.99 12.44 7.41
N GLY A 87 -5.17 13.03 7.24
CA GLY A 87 -5.34 14.23 6.45
C GLY A 87 -5.56 13.99 4.96
N ILE A 88 -5.84 12.75 4.55
CA ILE A 88 -6.06 12.41 3.15
C ILE A 88 -7.54 12.51 2.83
N GLU A 89 -7.88 13.28 1.79
CA GLU A 89 -9.27 13.46 1.37
C GLU A 89 -9.71 12.31 0.47
N ILE A 90 -10.88 11.73 0.75
CA ILE A 90 -11.43 10.63 -0.01
C ILE A 90 -12.87 10.95 -0.38
N ILE A 91 -13.19 10.81 -1.67
CA ILE A 91 -14.54 11.00 -2.21
C ILE A 91 -14.84 9.80 -3.10
N ASP A 92 -16.00 9.18 -2.90
CA ASP A 92 -16.42 8.02 -3.70
C ASP A 92 -15.37 6.93 -3.73
N ASN A 93 -14.80 6.63 -2.56
CA ASN A 93 -13.82 5.56 -2.38
C ASN A 93 -12.52 5.79 -3.13
N GLN A 94 -12.23 7.05 -3.45
CA GLN A 94 -11.03 7.39 -4.20
C GLN A 94 -10.31 8.57 -3.56
N ILE A 95 -8.98 8.44 -3.44
CA ILE A 95 -8.14 9.50 -2.89
C ILE A 95 -8.15 10.69 -3.86
N GLN A 96 -8.40 11.86 -3.29
CA GLN A 96 -8.34 13.11 -4.03
C GLN A 96 -6.92 13.65 -3.97
N ASN A 97 -6.52 14.37 -5.02
CA ASN A 97 -5.20 14.99 -5.06
C ASN A 97 -4.08 13.98 -4.82
N LEU A 98 -4.20 12.83 -5.49
CA LEU A 98 -3.29 11.70 -5.28
C LEU A 98 -1.83 12.10 -5.46
N GLU A 99 -1.53 12.97 -6.44
CA GLU A 99 -0.15 13.39 -6.71
C GLU A 99 0.52 14.01 -5.49
N ALA A 100 -0.25 14.72 -4.67
CA ALA A 100 0.31 15.41 -3.51
C ALA A 100 0.66 14.44 -2.37
N VAL A 101 -0.02 13.30 -2.31
CA VAL A 101 0.17 12.35 -1.21
C VAL A 101 0.85 11.06 -1.64
N PHE A 102 1.14 10.90 -2.93
CA PHE A 102 1.74 9.67 -3.43
C PHE A 102 3.22 9.60 -3.06
N TRP A 103 3.60 8.46 -2.48
CA TRP A 103 4.98 8.16 -2.10
C TRP A 103 5.50 7.07 -3.04
N ASN A 104 6.50 7.40 -3.83
CA ASN A 104 7.07 6.46 -4.80
C ASN A 104 8.36 5.88 -4.23
N PRO A 105 8.36 4.59 -3.85
CA PRO A 105 9.57 4.02 -3.24
C PRO A 105 10.79 4.06 -4.15
N LEU A 106 10.60 4.00 -5.47
CA LEU A 106 11.73 4.11 -6.40
C LEU A 106 12.45 5.44 -6.25
N VAL A 107 11.69 6.51 -6.00
CA VAL A 107 12.27 7.84 -5.87
C VAL A 107 12.77 8.06 -4.45
N GLU A 108 11.95 7.71 -3.46
CA GLU A 108 12.22 8.07 -2.07
C GLU A 108 13.31 7.20 -1.44
N LEU A 109 13.34 5.92 -1.77
CA LEU A 109 14.29 5.01 -1.13
C LEU A 109 15.63 4.95 -1.83
N GLU A 110 15.68 5.21 -3.12
CA GLU A 110 16.95 5.17 -3.85
C GLU A 110 17.81 6.41 -3.68
N GLN A 111 17.30 7.42 -3.01
CA GLN A 111 18.06 8.62 -2.74
C GLN A 111 18.85 8.55 -1.44
N GLN A 112 18.82 7.41 -0.79
CA GLN A 112 19.53 7.21 0.48
C GLN A 112 21.00 6.85 0.28
#